data_047fd02c4d62f18eff56b65d4fba36ad
#
_entry.id   047fd02c4d62f18eff56b65d4fba36ad
#
_cell.length_a   1.000
_cell.length_b   1.000
_cell.length_c   1.000
_cell.angle_alpha   90.00
_cell.angle_beta   90.00
_cell.angle_gamma   90.00
#
_symmetry.space_group_name_H-M   'P 1'
#
loop_
_entity.id
_entity.type
_entity.pdbx_description
1 polymer ?
#
loop_
_entity_poly.entity_id
_entity_poly.type
_entity_poly.pdbx_seq_one_letter_code
_entity_poly.pdbx_strand_id
1 'polypeptide(L)'
;TSVVTGSKIRTMWMTPFYLFFGTLFVYLFQSQINIKKLKSFMYGFIFLFFLSPVLYTYVSISNNNKRTDYHGKEIAELVDRKWDQIFLNEIMYVVGDEWHAGNLSYHLRDRPKWFLKINDKVNSLDPKGGIVYTGNAEILKALCPGEFGKIEKQGFCMIGIRN
;
A
#
# COMPACT_ATOMS: atom_id res chain seq x y z
N THR A 1 -13.92 -7.47 -18.19
CA THR A 1 -14.04 -5.99 -18.03
C THR A 1 -12.68 -5.36 -17.76
N SER A 2 -11.86 -5.86 -16.81
CA SER A 2 -10.54 -5.31 -16.48
C SER A 2 -9.58 -5.28 -17.68
N VAL A 3 -9.62 -6.28 -18.55
CA VAL A 3 -8.80 -6.35 -19.77
C VAL A 3 -9.22 -5.28 -20.78
N VAL A 4 -10.50 -4.91 -20.83
CA VAL A 4 -11.02 -3.92 -21.78
C VAL A 4 -10.90 -2.49 -21.25
N THR A 5 -11.07 -2.29 -19.94
CA THR A 5 -11.09 -0.95 -19.33
C THR A 5 -9.74 -0.54 -18.71
N GLY A 6 -8.76 -1.45 -18.62
CA GLY A 6 -7.47 -1.19 -17.95
C GLY A 6 -7.55 -0.91 -16.47
N SER A 7 -8.72 -1.03 -15.86
CA SER A 7 -8.92 -0.75 -14.43
C SER A 7 -8.30 -1.86 -13.58
N LYS A 8 -7.46 -1.50 -12.62
CA LYS A 8 -6.93 -2.43 -11.62
C LYS A 8 -8.04 -2.81 -10.64
N ILE A 9 -8.56 -4.03 -10.77
CA ILE A 9 -9.50 -4.57 -9.78
C ILE A 9 -8.71 -5.03 -8.56
N ARG A 10 -9.04 -4.48 -7.40
CA ARG A 10 -8.43 -4.92 -6.13
C ARG A 10 -8.95 -6.32 -5.79
N THR A 11 -8.04 -7.25 -5.49
CA THR A 11 -8.37 -8.66 -5.19
C THR A 11 -9.38 -8.83 -4.06
N MET A 12 -9.38 -7.93 -3.07
CA MET A 12 -10.35 -7.98 -1.97
C MET A 12 -11.81 -7.78 -2.42
N TRP A 13 -12.05 -7.09 -3.53
CA TRP A 13 -13.40 -6.92 -4.07
C TRP A 13 -13.88 -8.16 -4.83
N MET A 14 -12.96 -9.03 -5.20
CA MET A 14 -13.28 -10.29 -5.87
C MET A 14 -13.65 -11.41 -4.89
N THR A 15 -13.36 -11.26 -3.60
CA THR A 15 -13.64 -12.29 -2.58
C THR A 15 -15.09 -12.76 -2.56
N PRO A 16 -16.13 -11.89 -2.61
CA PRO A 16 -17.51 -12.33 -2.69
C PRO A 16 -17.80 -13.16 -3.93
N PHE A 17 -17.22 -12.78 -5.08
CA PHE A 17 -17.40 -13.52 -6.33
C PHE A 17 -16.83 -14.94 -6.26
N TYR A 18 -15.69 -15.14 -5.62
CA TYR A 18 -15.10 -16.47 -5.45
C TYR A 18 -15.96 -17.36 -4.57
N LEU A 19 -16.57 -16.82 -3.52
CA LEU A 19 -17.51 -17.56 -2.67
C LEU A 19 -18.75 -18.02 -3.46
N PHE A 20 -19.38 -17.10 -4.18
CA PHE A 20 -20.57 -17.42 -4.99
C PHE A 20 -20.24 -18.31 -6.18
N PHE A 21 -19.04 -18.20 -6.75
CA PHE A 21 -18.62 -19.02 -7.86
C PHE A 21 -18.51 -20.50 -7.48
N GLY A 22 -17.96 -20.81 -6.31
CA GLY A 22 -17.94 -22.18 -5.78
C GLY A 22 -19.34 -22.76 -5.60
N THR A 23 -20.26 -22.00 -5.01
CA THR A 23 -21.66 -22.40 -4.84
C THR A 23 -22.37 -22.61 -6.18
N LEU A 24 -22.14 -21.71 -7.15
CA LEU A 24 -22.70 -21.83 -8.49
C LEU A 24 -22.20 -23.10 -9.19
N PHE A 25 -20.92 -23.44 -9.09
CA PHE A 25 -20.37 -24.67 -9.66
C PHE A 25 -21.04 -25.92 -9.05
N VAL A 26 -21.17 -25.97 -7.72
CA VAL A 26 -21.87 -27.08 -7.06
C VAL A 26 -23.31 -27.18 -7.55
N TYR A 27 -24.02 -26.08 -7.69
CA TYR A 27 -25.40 -26.04 -8.18
C TYR A 27 -25.50 -26.52 -9.63
N LEU A 28 -24.65 -26.05 -10.53
CA LEU A 28 -24.69 -26.44 -11.96
C LEU A 28 -24.33 -27.91 -12.17
N PHE A 29 -23.40 -28.46 -11.39
CA PHE A 29 -22.91 -29.83 -11.56
C PHE A 29 -23.48 -30.83 -10.54
N GLN A 30 -24.49 -30.43 -9.76
CA GLN A 30 -25.06 -31.27 -8.71
C GLN A 30 -25.49 -32.68 -9.21
N SER A 31 -25.99 -32.78 -10.44
CA SER A 31 -26.40 -34.07 -11.04
C SER A 31 -25.23 -34.98 -11.40
N GLN A 32 -24.02 -34.43 -11.52
CA GLN A 32 -22.80 -35.18 -11.84
C GLN A 32 -21.97 -35.50 -10.60
N ILE A 33 -22.35 -35.00 -9.42
CA ILE A 33 -21.63 -35.25 -8.18
C ILE A 33 -21.82 -36.73 -7.77
N ASN A 34 -20.70 -37.46 -7.83
CA ASN A 34 -20.67 -38.85 -7.39
C ASN A 34 -20.19 -38.97 -5.95
N ILE A 35 -21.09 -39.33 -5.04
CA ILE A 35 -20.80 -39.46 -3.60
C ILE A 35 -19.68 -40.48 -3.33
N LYS A 36 -19.46 -41.47 -4.19
CA LYS A 36 -18.34 -42.41 -4.06
C LYS A 36 -16.98 -41.75 -4.21
N LYS A 37 -16.90 -40.65 -4.95
CA LYS A 37 -15.67 -39.84 -5.13
C LYS A 37 -15.46 -38.79 -4.01
N LEU A 38 -16.42 -38.64 -3.11
CA LEU A 38 -16.33 -37.66 -2.02
C LEU A 38 -15.13 -37.90 -1.11
N LYS A 39 -14.78 -39.17 -0.85
CA LYS A 39 -13.60 -39.52 -0.07
C LYS A 39 -12.30 -38.98 -0.73
N SER A 40 -12.16 -39.16 -2.03
CA SER A 40 -10.97 -38.67 -2.77
C SER A 40 -10.92 -37.14 -2.76
N PHE A 41 -12.06 -36.47 -2.90
CA PHE A 41 -12.16 -35.02 -2.76
C PHE A 41 -11.76 -34.54 -1.36
N MET A 42 -12.24 -35.22 -0.32
CA MET A 42 -11.88 -34.89 1.07
C MET A 42 -10.38 -35.02 1.35
N TYR A 43 -9.73 -36.06 0.82
CA TYR A 43 -8.27 -36.18 0.94
C TYR A 43 -7.54 -35.03 0.24
N GLY A 44 -7.95 -34.68 -0.97
CA GLY A 44 -7.40 -33.54 -1.69
C GLY A 44 -7.62 -32.22 -0.95
N PHE A 45 -8.82 -31.99 -0.42
CA PHE A 45 -9.14 -30.81 0.36
C PHE A 45 -8.29 -30.70 1.64
N ILE A 46 -8.20 -31.79 2.43
CA ILE A 46 -7.38 -31.83 3.65
C ILE A 46 -5.91 -31.56 3.31
N PHE A 47 -5.41 -32.18 2.25
CA PHE A 47 -4.02 -31.96 1.80
C PHE A 47 -3.77 -30.48 1.46
N LEU A 48 -4.64 -29.84 0.68
CA LEU A 48 -4.51 -28.43 0.33
C LEU A 48 -4.69 -27.50 1.54
N PHE A 49 -5.58 -27.87 2.47
CA PHE A 49 -5.81 -27.13 3.71
C PHE A 49 -4.55 -27.05 4.57
N PHE A 50 -3.80 -28.13 4.70
CA PHE A 50 -2.54 -28.12 5.44
C PHE A 50 -1.36 -27.59 4.60
N LEU A 51 -1.36 -27.81 3.30
CA LEU A 51 -0.32 -27.32 2.40
C LEU A 51 -0.31 -25.78 2.30
N SER A 52 -1.49 -25.17 2.27
CA SER A 52 -1.64 -23.72 2.11
C SER A 52 -0.94 -22.90 3.20
N PRO A 53 -1.13 -23.13 4.51
CA PRO A 53 -0.40 -22.39 5.54
C PRO A 53 1.11 -22.66 5.54
N VAL A 54 1.53 -23.87 5.17
CA VAL A 54 2.96 -24.19 5.05
C VAL A 54 3.61 -23.40 3.92
N LEU A 55 2.99 -23.38 2.74
CA LEU A 55 3.46 -22.56 1.61
C LEU A 55 3.45 -21.08 1.93
N TYR A 56 2.39 -20.59 2.57
CA TYR A 56 2.31 -19.20 3.00
C TYR A 56 3.43 -18.85 3.98
N THR A 57 3.70 -19.70 4.95
CA THR A 57 4.77 -19.51 5.93
C THR A 57 6.13 -19.50 5.24
N TYR A 58 6.38 -20.44 4.32
CA TYR A 58 7.62 -20.50 3.55
C TYR A 58 7.84 -19.22 2.74
N VAL A 59 6.85 -18.78 1.95
CA VAL A 59 6.92 -17.53 1.17
C VAL A 59 7.06 -16.33 2.11
N SER A 60 6.39 -16.38 3.25
CA SER A 60 6.44 -15.33 4.26
C SER A 60 7.83 -15.17 4.89
N ILE A 61 8.54 -16.24 5.17
CA ILE A 61 9.90 -16.19 5.73
C ILE A 61 10.91 -15.81 4.66
N SER A 62 10.73 -16.33 3.44
CA SER A 62 11.65 -16.09 2.32
C SER A 62 11.62 -14.67 1.77
N ASN A 63 10.56 -13.91 2.03
CA ASN A 63 10.36 -12.59 1.44
C ASN A 63 10.56 -11.48 2.47
N ASN A 64 11.70 -10.80 2.43
CA ASN A 64 12.12 -9.77 3.40
C ASN A 64 11.50 -8.37 3.16
N ASN A 65 10.62 -8.19 2.18
CA ASN A 65 10.03 -6.89 1.83
C ASN A 65 8.50 -6.94 1.89
N LYS A 66 7.93 -7.30 3.03
CA LYS A 66 6.47 -7.34 3.19
C LYS A 66 5.93 -5.96 3.54
N ARG A 67 4.73 -5.67 3.05
CA ARG A 67 3.99 -4.48 3.47
C ARG A 67 3.67 -4.47 4.97
N THR A 68 3.58 -5.66 5.59
CA THR A 68 3.36 -5.81 7.04
C THR A 68 4.54 -5.35 7.89
N ASP A 69 5.74 -5.32 7.33
CA ASP A 69 6.97 -4.95 8.02
C ASP A 69 7.31 -3.45 7.85
N TYR A 70 6.36 -2.68 7.31
CA TYR A 70 6.55 -1.24 7.09
C TYR A 70 6.36 -0.46 8.40
N HIS A 71 7.44 0.15 8.89
CA HIS A 71 7.48 0.91 10.14
C HIS A 71 6.95 2.34 9.96
N GLY A 72 5.70 2.48 9.48
CA GLY A 72 5.12 3.78 9.12
C GLY A 72 5.14 4.83 10.23
N LYS A 73 4.92 4.41 11.48
CA LYS A 73 4.96 5.30 12.65
C LYS A 73 6.37 5.84 12.91
N GLU A 74 7.36 4.96 12.94
CA GLU A 74 8.76 5.34 13.17
C GLU A 74 9.28 6.27 12.07
N ILE A 75 8.91 5.99 10.81
CA ILE A 75 9.25 6.84 9.67
C ILE A 75 8.63 8.22 9.83
N ALA A 76 7.35 8.29 10.22
CA ALA A 76 6.67 9.58 10.43
C ALA A 76 7.32 10.39 11.57
N GLU A 77 7.67 9.76 12.67
CA GLU A 77 8.38 10.42 13.78
C GLU A 77 9.77 10.95 13.38
N LEU A 78 10.47 10.25 12.48
CA LEU A 78 11.74 10.72 11.93
C LEU A 78 11.54 11.92 11.00
N VAL A 79 10.49 11.89 10.18
CA VAL A 79 10.14 13.01 9.29
C VAL A 79 9.72 14.23 10.10
N ASP A 80 8.85 14.07 11.12
CA ASP A 80 8.41 15.15 12.02
C ASP A 80 9.61 15.80 12.71
N ARG A 81 10.50 15.00 13.31
CA ARG A 81 11.70 15.52 13.97
C ARG A 81 12.60 16.31 13.02
N LYS A 82 12.80 15.81 11.80
CA LYS A 82 13.62 16.49 10.81
C LYS A 82 12.93 17.76 10.31
N TRP A 83 11.62 17.74 10.18
CA TRP A 83 10.81 18.91 9.82
C TRP A 83 10.95 20.03 10.84
N ASP A 84 10.73 19.73 12.12
CA ASP A 84 10.80 20.70 13.23
C ASP A 84 12.19 21.33 13.39
N GLN A 85 13.26 20.65 12.93
CA GLN A 85 14.61 21.21 12.94
C GLN A 85 14.89 22.23 11.83
N ILE A 86 14.16 22.14 10.72
CA ILE A 86 14.48 22.90 9.50
C ILE A 86 13.42 23.95 9.19
N PHE A 87 12.15 23.65 9.48
CA PHE A 87 11.02 24.45 9.06
C PHE A 87 10.17 24.96 10.24
N LEU A 88 9.55 26.14 10.04
CA LEU A 88 8.71 26.80 11.04
C LEU A 88 7.23 26.48 10.89
N ASN A 89 6.80 26.10 9.69
CA ASN A 89 5.41 25.86 9.36
C ASN A 89 5.01 24.39 9.51
N GLU A 90 3.73 24.13 9.68
CA GLU A 90 3.16 22.79 9.76
C GLU A 90 3.20 22.06 8.40
N ILE A 91 3.23 20.73 8.42
CA ILE A 91 3.11 19.89 7.22
C ILE A 91 1.64 19.83 6.82
N MET A 92 1.25 20.52 5.74
CA MET A 92 -0.13 20.52 5.25
C MET A 92 -0.40 19.46 4.19
N TYR A 93 0.64 19.05 3.45
CA TYR A 93 0.47 18.16 2.30
C TYR A 93 1.54 17.08 2.25
N VAL A 94 1.11 15.86 1.91
CA VAL A 94 2.00 14.74 1.57
C VAL A 94 1.69 14.27 0.16
N VAL A 95 2.71 14.17 -0.68
CA VAL A 95 2.58 13.78 -2.09
C VAL A 95 3.38 12.51 -2.37
N GLY A 96 2.75 11.53 -2.97
CA GLY A 96 3.40 10.26 -3.34
C GLY A 96 2.40 9.15 -3.57
N ASP A 97 2.89 7.93 -3.66
CA ASP A 97 2.03 6.77 -3.87
C ASP A 97 1.10 6.50 -2.68
N GLU A 98 0.01 5.78 -2.95
CA GLU A 98 -1.06 5.49 -1.98
C GLU A 98 -0.52 4.81 -0.70
N TRP A 99 0.50 3.97 -0.83
CA TRP A 99 1.02 3.22 0.31
C TRP A 99 1.95 4.08 1.20
N HIS A 100 3.01 4.62 0.62
CA HIS A 100 4.00 5.37 1.39
C HIS A 100 3.47 6.72 1.87
N ALA A 101 2.89 7.51 0.95
CA ALA A 101 2.35 8.82 1.29
C ALA A 101 1.08 8.74 2.14
N GLY A 102 0.22 7.74 1.90
CA GLY A 102 -0.96 7.51 2.72
C GLY A 102 -0.60 7.12 4.16
N ASN A 103 0.35 6.20 4.36
CA ASN A 103 0.84 5.86 5.70
C ASN A 103 1.52 7.05 6.39
N LEU A 104 2.35 7.79 5.66
CA LEU A 104 3.02 8.96 6.20
C LEU A 104 1.99 10.02 6.66
N SER A 105 1.04 10.37 5.80
CA SER A 105 -0.05 11.30 6.15
C SER A 105 -0.86 10.84 7.37
N TYR A 106 -1.09 9.54 7.51
CA TYR A 106 -1.82 8.97 8.64
C TYR A 106 -1.06 9.05 9.97
N HIS A 107 0.26 8.89 9.94
CA HIS A 107 1.09 8.82 11.15
C HIS A 107 1.74 10.15 11.55
N LEU A 108 1.87 11.12 10.63
CA LEU A 108 2.36 12.46 10.96
C LEU A 108 1.45 13.17 11.96
N ARG A 109 2.04 13.97 12.84
CA ARG A 109 1.35 14.73 13.90
C ARG A 109 0.25 15.64 13.34
N ASP A 110 0.57 16.35 12.27
CA ASP A 110 -0.30 17.37 11.68
C ASP A 110 -1.42 16.79 10.80
N ARG A 111 -1.43 15.47 10.56
CA ARG A 111 -2.42 14.78 9.72
C ARG A 111 -2.61 15.45 8.34
N PRO A 112 -1.54 15.68 7.57
CA PRO A 112 -1.59 16.40 6.30
C PRO A 112 -2.47 15.69 5.27
N LYS A 113 -2.97 16.45 4.30
CA LYS A 113 -3.74 15.90 3.19
C LYS A 113 -2.83 15.15 2.23
N TRP A 114 -3.22 13.93 1.86
CA TRP A 114 -2.48 13.11 0.90
C TRP A 114 -2.93 13.35 -0.54
N PHE A 115 -1.97 13.39 -1.48
CA PHE A 115 -2.17 13.48 -2.91
C PHE A 115 -1.33 12.45 -3.66
N LEU A 116 -1.92 11.76 -4.65
CA LEU A 116 -1.23 10.74 -5.46
C LEU A 116 -0.17 11.35 -6.39
N LYS A 117 -0.48 12.49 -6.98
CA LYS A 117 0.38 13.26 -7.87
C LYS A 117 0.06 14.75 -7.71
N ILE A 118 1.05 15.56 -8.02
CA ILE A 118 0.81 16.97 -8.28
C ILE A 118 0.13 17.08 -9.64
N ASN A 119 -1.19 17.02 -9.66
CA ASN A 119 -1.98 17.46 -10.80
C ASN A 119 -2.15 18.98 -10.70
N ASP A 120 -2.63 19.64 -11.77
CA ASP A 120 -2.80 21.09 -11.88
C ASP A 120 -3.54 21.77 -10.72
N LYS A 121 -4.20 21.02 -9.86
CA LYS A 121 -4.78 21.47 -8.58
C LYS A 121 -3.72 21.86 -7.53
N VAL A 122 -2.45 21.50 -7.71
CA VAL A 122 -1.36 21.92 -6.80
C VAL A 122 -1.06 23.40 -6.93
N ASN A 123 -1.37 24.03 -8.06
CA ASN A 123 -1.27 25.49 -8.19
C ASN A 123 -2.25 26.25 -7.28
N SER A 124 -3.19 25.54 -6.64
CA SER A 124 -4.09 26.08 -5.62
C SER A 124 -3.69 25.75 -4.19
N LEU A 125 -2.56 25.04 -3.99
CA LEU A 125 -2.04 24.78 -2.65
C LEU A 125 -1.46 26.07 -2.08
N ASP A 126 -1.71 26.31 -0.80
CA ASP A 126 -1.11 27.44 -0.11
C ASP A 126 0.42 27.31 -0.17
N PRO A 127 1.13 28.26 -0.82
CA PRO A 127 2.60 28.19 -0.93
C PRO A 127 3.29 28.31 0.44
N LYS A 128 2.56 28.74 1.49
CA LYS A 128 3.03 28.75 2.87
C LYS A 128 2.81 27.42 3.58
N GLY A 129 2.02 26.50 3.02
CA GLY A 129 1.81 25.16 3.56
C GLY A 129 3.04 24.29 3.34
N GLY A 130 3.45 23.53 4.37
CA GLY A 130 4.52 22.55 4.25
C GLY A 130 4.13 21.37 3.37
N ILE A 131 5.05 20.96 2.49
CA ILE A 131 4.84 19.85 1.55
C ILE A 131 5.94 18.81 1.74
N VAL A 132 5.56 17.54 1.88
CA VAL A 132 6.49 16.40 1.90
C VAL A 132 6.20 15.50 0.71
N TYR A 133 7.15 15.37 -0.20
CA TYR A 133 7.12 14.37 -1.26
C TYR A 133 7.76 13.09 -0.77
N THR A 134 7.17 11.94 -1.06
CA THR A 134 7.72 10.64 -0.72
C THR A 134 7.69 9.68 -1.90
N GLY A 135 8.74 8.86 -2.03
CA GLY A 135 8.87 7.92 -3.13
C GLY A 135 10.27 7.33 -3.27
N ASN A 136 10.63 6.97 -4.51
CA ASN A 136 11.97 6.45 -4.80
C ASN A 136 13.05 7.49 -4.48
N ALA A 137 14.02 7.09 -3.64
CA ALA A 137 15.04 8.00 -3.12
C ALA A 137 15.93 8.60 -4.22
N GLU A 138 16.27 7.83 -5.27
CA GLU A 138 17.16 8.30 -6.35
C GLU A 138 16.47 9.35 -7.22
N ILE A 139 15.19 9.08 -7.55
CA ILE A 139 14.39 10.02 -8.36
C ILE A 139 14.14 11.31 -7.59
N LEU A 140 13.75 11.20 -6.32
CA LEU A 140 13.47 12.37 -5.49
C LEU A 140 14.73 13.19 -5.22
N LYS A 141 15.89 12.56 -5.03
CA LYS A 141 17.15 13.29 -4.84
C LYS A 141 17.51 14.17 -6.03
N ALA A 142 17.24 13.69 -7.25
CA ALA A 142 17.52 14.44 -8.47
C ALA A 142 16.54 15.61 -8.72
N LEU A 143 15.30 15.48 -8.24
CA LEU A 143 14.20 16.42 -8.54
C LEU A 143 13.80 17.30 -7.35
N CYS A 144 14.38 17.09 -6.16
CA CYS A 144 14.00 17.79 -4.94
C CYS A 144 14.43 19.26 -4.96
N PRO A 145 13.52 20.23 -4.96
CA PRO A 145 13.83 21.65 -4.86
C PRO A 145 14.05 22.11 -3.40
N GLY A 146 13.77 21.23 -2.43
CA GLY A 146 13.86 21.52 -1.01
C GLY A 146 14.89 20.68 -0.28
N GLU A 147 14.60 20.31 0.94
CA GLU A 147 15.48 19.48 1.77
C GLU A 147 15.24 17.99 1.50
N PHE A 148 16.28 17.29 1.02
CA PHE A 148 16.22 15.87 0.77
C PHE A 148 16.60 15.05 2.01
N GLY A 149 15.82 14.04 2.30
CA GLY A 149 16.10 13.02 3.31
C GLY A 149 15.86 11.61 2.77
N LYS A 150 16.57 10.64 3.33
CA LYS A 150 16.37 9.22 3.03
C LYS A 150 16.24 8.46 4.34
N ILE A 151 15.20 7.64 4.44
CA ILE A 151 14.99 6.70 5.54
C ILE A 151 14.82 5.32 4.91
N GLU A 152 15.72 4.40 5.23
CA GLU A 152 15.81 3.08 4.57
C GLU A 152 15.89 3.19 3.04
N LYS A 153 14.87 2.69 2.32
CA LYS A 153 14.79 2.75 0.85
C LYS A 153 13.91 3.88 0.33
N GLN A 154 13.25 4.60 1.23
CA GLN A 154 12.29 5.65 0.90
C GLN A 154 12.96 7.02 0.92
N GLY A 155 12.74 7.80 -0.12
CA GLY A 155 13.18 9.19 -0.22
C GLY A 155 12.08 10.14 0.24
N PHE A 156 12.50 11.27 0.81
CA PHE A 156 11.64 12.36 1.22
C PHE A 156 12.22 13.68 0.71
N CYS A 157 11.37 14.50 0.11
CA CYS A 157 11.72 15.87 -0.25
C CYS A 157 10.78 16.81 0.49
N MET A 158 11.32 17.63 1.35
CA MET A 158 10.61 18.53 2.25
C MET A 158 10.72 19.96 1.77
N ILE A 159 9.60 20.66 1.65
CA ILE A 159 9.50 22.05 1.20
C ILE A 159 8.65 22.81 2.21
N GLY A 160 9.23 23.82 2.84
CA GLY A 160 8.58 24.65 3.84
C GLY A 160 9.27 25.98 4.04
N ILE A 161 8.78 26.76 5.00
CA ILE A 161 9.39 28.02 5.40
C ILE A 161 10.55 27.69 6.36
N ARG A 162 11.78 27.95 5.94
CA ARG A 162 12.96 27.68 6.76
C ARG A 162 13.04 28.57 7.99
N ASN A 163 13.63 28.03 9.04
CA ASN A 163 14.06 28.80 10.23
C ASN A 163 15.07 29.90 9.87
#